data_d4ef1213961f193e8882c887ba313bd2
#
_entry.id   d4ef1213961f193e8882c887ba313bd2
#
_cell.length_a   1.000
_cell.length_b   1.000
_cell.length_c   1.000
_cell.angle_alpha   90.00
_cell.angle_beta   90.00
_cell.angle_gamma   90.00
#
_symmetry.space_group_name_H-M   'P 1'
#
loop_
_entity.id
_entity.type
_entity.pdbx_description
1 polymer ?
#
loop_
_entity_poly.entity_id
_entity_poly.type
_entity_poly.pdbx_seq_one_letter_code
_entity_poly.pdbx_strand_id
1 'polypeptide(L)'
;MHQVRYFLATVSELNFTKAAEKCNVTQPSLTRAIKQLEDELGGDLFRRERPQAQLTELGQRMHPLLKQCYESALGARSLAAAIKSGEIGLLKLALSRAINLDLLTPHLAELTRLFSRIEVKLLRGTAPEIVGLLKSGEAELAIGAELGEGWERLDRWPLFAEEFGLMLNAKHPLASRSDIDINELRRERWLRRIYCEQFEQAMSLIRSHDVDVDQGYELTSERDLISLLEADLGIAFVPRSTSCPETLKQLPVKGVELRRTVYLYSVAGRQRTAAASAVLKMLRAADWN
;
A
#
# COMPACT_ATOMS: atom_id res chain seq x y z
N MET A 1 0.73 11.19 24.14
CA MET A 1 1.27 10.08 23.31
C MET A 1 1.04 8.69 23.91
N HIS A 2 1.29 8.44 25.21
CA HIS A 2 1.02 7.12 25.82
C HIS A 2 -0.46 6.78 25.86
N GLN A 3 -1.36 7.76 26.03
CA GLN A 3 -2.82 7.57 25.99
C GLN A 3 -3.27 7.00 24.64
N VAL A 4 -2.80 7.59 23.54
CA VAL A 4 -3.10 7.10 22.18
C VAL A 4 -2.56 5.68 21.97
N ARG A 5 -1.34 5.39 22.43
CA ARG A 5 -0.77 4.03 22.38
C ARG A 5 -1.66 3.02 23.11
N TYR A 6 -2.18 3.37 24.28
CA TYR A 6 -3.03 2.47 25.07
C TYR A 6 -4.40 2.27 24.42
N PHE A 7 -4.98 3.34 23.86
CA PHE A 7 -6.19 3.24 23.06
C PHE A 7 -6.00 2.26 21.88
N LEU A 8 -4.96 2.44 21.07
CA LEU A 8 -4.66 1.58 19.92
C LEU A 8 -4.39 0.12 20.32
N ALA A 9 -3.68 -0.10 21.42
CA ALA A 9 -3.48 -1.44 21.96
C ALA A 9 -4.79 -2.10 22.39
N THR A 10 -5.69 -1.35 23.04
CA THR A 10 -7.00 -1.85 23.45
C THR A 10 -7.90 -2.17 22.26
N VAL A 11 -7.85 -1.37 21.18
CA VAL A 11 -8.55 -1.68 19.92
C VAL A 11 -8.02 -2.98 19.28
N SER A 12 -6.69 -3.16 19.30
CA SER A 12 -6.05 -4.36 18.73
C SER A 12 -6.38 -5.65 19.50
N GLU A 13 -6.40 -5.58 20.83
CA GLU A 13 -6.59 -6.76 21.71
C GLU A 13 -8.06 -7.00 22.06
N LEU A 14 -8.95 -6.03 21.83
CA LEU A 14 -10.35 -6.01 22.28
C LEU A 14 -10.52 -6.35 23.76
N ASN A 15 -9.46 -6.15 24.56
CA ASN A 15 -9.39 -6.51 25.97
C ASN A 15 -8.41 -5.59 26.72
N PHE A 16 -8.91 -4.90 27.76
CA PHE A 16 -8.11 -3.95 28.55
C PHE A 16 -6.93 -4.62 29.31
N THR A 17 -7.12 -5.85 29.79
CA THR A 17 -6.06 -6.56 30.53
C THR A 17 -4.94 -6.96 29.58
N LYS A 18 -5.27 -7.60 28.44
CA LYS A 18 -4.27 -7.97 27.42
C LYS A 18 -3.56 -6.75 26.84
N ALA A 19 -4.29 -5.66 26.62
CA ALA A 19 -3.70 -4.40 26.17
C ALA A 19 -2.72 -3.82 27.20
N ALA A 20 -3.03 -3.91 28.48
CA ALA A 20 -2.15 -3.46 29.56
C ALA A 20 -0.85 -4.29 29.61
N GLU A 21 -0.96 -5.62 29.52
CA GLU A 21 0.19 -6.53 29.43
C GLU A 21 1.07 -6.17 28.22
N LYS A 22 0.47 -6.02 27.05
CA LYS A 22 1.17 -5.62 25.79
C LYS A 22 1.88 -4.27 25.91
N CYS A 23 1.32 -3.37 26.70
CA CYS A 23 1.90 -2.06 26.95
C CYS A 23 2.88 -2.01 28.11
N ASN A 24 3.09 -3.12 28.84
CA ASN A 24 3.90 -3.24 30.07
C ASN A 24 3.44 -2.25 31.16
N VAL A 25 2.14 -2.19 31.42
CA VAL A 25 1.52 -1.35 32.46
C VAL A 25 0.43 -2.12 33.19
N THR A 26 -0.02 -1.59 34.34
CA THR A 26 -1.17 -2.14 35.03
C THR A 26 -2.49 -1.74 34.33
N GLN A 27 -3.49 -2.61 34.37
CA GLN A 27 -4.79 -2.32 33.77
C GLN A 27 -5.47 -1.05 34.33
N PRO A 28 -5.39 -0.71 35.64
CA PRO A 28 -5.89 0.57 36.16
C PRO A 28 -5.16 1.79 35.57
N SER A 29 -3.85 1.69 35.33
CA SER A 29 -3.07 2.77 34.71
C SER A 29 -3.47 2.99 33.25
N LEU A 30 -3.65 1.90 32.50
CA LEU A 30 -4.12 1.95 31.11
C LEU A 30 -5.53 2.55 31.04
N THR A 31 -6.46 2.09 31.87
CA THR A 31 -7.84 2.58 31.90
C THR A 31 -7.91 4.07 32.23
N ARG A 32 -7.10 4.53 33.21
CA ARG A 32 -7.04 5.96 33.57
C ARG A 32 -6.51 6.81 32.42
N ALA A 33 -5.50 6.35 31.71
CA ALA A 33 -4.95 7.08 30.56
C ALA A 33 -5.93 7.14 29.38
N ILE A 34 -6.68 6.06 29.13
CA ILE A 34 -7.75 6.08 28.10
C ILE A 34 -8.85 7.04 28.53
N LYS A 35 -9.25 7.07 29.81
CA LYS A 35 -10.27 8.00 30.30
C LYS A 35 -9.83 9.45 30.13
N GLN A 36 -8.58 9.78 30.38
CA GLN A 36 -8.05 11.13 30.11
C GLN A 36 -8.15 11.49 28.61
N LEU A 37 -7.87 10.55 27.70
CA LEU A 37 -8.03 10.78 26.26
C LEU A 37 -9.51 11.00 25.88
N GLU A 38 -10.42 10.24 26.48
CA GLU A 38 -11.88 10.40 26.31
C GLU A 38 -12.36 11.78 26.80
N ASP A 39 -11.83 12.23 27.95
CA ASP A 39 -12.15 13.55 28.50
C ASP A 39 -11.63 14.68 27.60
N GLU A 40 -10.40 14.55 27.06
CA GLU A 40 -9.81 15.49 26.11
C GLU A 40 -10.60 15.56 24.77
N LEU A 41 -11.13 14.43 24.30
CA LEU A 41 -11.91 14.33 23.05
C LEU A 41 -13.41 14.63 23.26
N GLY A 42 -13.85 14.78 24.49
CA GLY A 42 -15.23 15.13 24.83
C GLY A 42 -16.23 13.99 24.72
N GLY A 43 -15.79 12.72 24.75
CA GLY A 43 -16.68 11.56 24.71
C GLY A 43 -15.98 10.22 24.86
N ASP A 44 -16.76 9.21 25.23
CA ASP A 44 -16.25 7.86 25.43
C ASP A 44 -15.85 7.21 24.09
N LEU A 45 -14.66 6.61 24.05
CA LEU A 45 -14.14 5.87 22.88
C LEU A 45 -14.50 4.39 22.91
N PHE A 46 -14.75 3.85 24.13
CA PHE A 46 -15.18 2.46 24.32
C PHE A 46 -16.53 2.39 25.01
N ARG A 47 -17.34 1.40 24.60
CA ARG A 47 -18.57 1.03 25.33
C ARG A 47 -18.18 0.29 26.61
N ARG A 48 -18.90 0.57 27.71
CA ARG A 48 -18.64 -0.05 29.02
C ARG A 48 -19.23 -1.46 29.18
N GLU A 49 -19.69 -2.08 28.09
CA GLU A 49 -20.29 -3.42 28.11
C GLU A 49 -19.20 -4.51 28.18
N ARG A 50 -19.35 -5.43 29.13
CA ARG A 50 -18.50 -6.62 29.27
C ARG A 50 -19.03 -7.76 28.40
N PRO A 51 -18.23 -8.68 27.81
CA PRO A 51 -16.84 -9.02 28.18
C PRO A 51 -15.76 -8.43 27.25
N GLN A 52 -16.10 -7.81 26.12
CA GLN A 52 -15.13 -7.31 25.14
C GLN A 52 -15.17 -5.78 25.03
N ALA A 53 -14.02 -5.17 24.81
CA ALA A 53 -13.90 -3.76 24.53
C ALA A 53 -14.45 -3.46 23.13
N GLN A 54 -15.59 -2.78 23.03
CA GLN A 54 -16.19 -2.35 21.77
C GLN A 54 -16.03 -0.86 21.61
N LEU A 55 -15.70 -0.41 20.40
CA LEU A 55 -15.64 1.01 20.09
C LEU A 55 -17.05 1.63 20.05
N THR A 56 -17.16 2.87 20.55
CA THR A 56 -18.30 3.75 20.27
C THR A 56 -18.23 4.25 18.83
N GLU A 57 -19.23 4.97 18.35
CA GLU A 57 -19.19 5.66 17.06
C GLU A 57 -18.04 6.68 17.03
N LEU A 58 -17.83 7.44 18.11
CA LEU A 58 -16.69 8.34 18.26
C LEU A 58 -15.37 7.57 18.18
N GLY A 59 -15.25 6.43 18.89
CA GLY A 59 -14.06 5.58 18.86
C GLY A 59 -13.73 5.06 17.47
N GLN A 60 -14.74 4.65 16.69
CA GLN A 60 -14.56 4.18 15.31
C GLN A 60 -14.03 5.29 14.40
N ARG A 61 -14.59 6.50 14.49
CA ARG A 61 -14.16 7.65 13.69
C ARG A 61 -12.80 8.18 14.12
N MET A 62 -12.48 8.16 15.41
CA MET A 62 -11.19 8.62 15.94
C MET A 62 -10.06 7.62 15.76
N HIS A 63 -10.36 6.32 15.63
CA HIS A 63 -9.32 5.28 15.50
C HIS A 63 -8.34 5.53 14.35
N PRO A 64 -8.73 5.76 13.09
CA PRO A 64 -7.78 6.02 12.01
C PRO A 64 -6.98 7.30 12.24
N LEU A 65 -7.60 8.37 12.74
CA LEU A 65 -6.93 9.65 13.01
C LEU A 65 -5.89 9.54 14.12
N LEU A 66 -6.25 8.89 15.23
CA LEU A 66 -5.33 8.67 16.35
C LEU A 66 -4.18 7.73 15.97
N LYS A 67 -4.46 6.73 15.12
CA LYS A 67 -3.43 5.84 14.58
C LYS A 67 -2.43 6.64 13.74
N GLN A 68 -2.89 7.44 12.80
CA GLN A 68 -2.04 8.29 11.96
C GLN A 68 -1.20 9.26 12.81
N CYS A 69 -1.80 9.95 13.77
CA CYS A 69 -1.10 10.85 14.68
C CYS A 69 0.00 10.13 15.48
N TYR A 70 -0.29 8.95 16.01
CA TYR A 70 0.67 8.15 16.76
C TYR A 70 1.85 7.67 15.89
N GLU A 71 1.56 7.20 14.68
CA GLU A 71 2.57 6.75 13.73
C GLU A 71 3.45 7.91 13.27
N SER A 72 2.88 9.09 13.00
CA SER A 72 3.63 10.30 12.66
C SER A 72 4.59 10.73 13.78
N ALA A 73 4.14 10.69 15.03
CA ALA A 73 4.99 11.04 16.16
C ALA A 73 6.10 10.00 16.43
N LEU A 74 5.85 8.71 16.16
CA LEU A 74 6.89 7.68 16.18
C LEU A 74 7.90 7.91 15.05
N GLY A 75 7.43 8.34 13.87
CA GLY A 75 8.26 8.77 12.74
C GLY A 75 9.22 9.89 13.14
N ALA A 76 8.69 10.96 13.73
CA ALA A 76 9.48 12.10 14.21
C ALA A 76 10.56 11.69 15.24
N ARG A 77 10.24 10.79 16.17
CA ARG A 77 11.23 10.27 17.14
C ARG A 77 12.34 9.48 16.48
N SER A 78 11.99 8.63 15.49
CA SER A 78 12.99 7.84 14.75
C SER A 78 13.88 8.74 13.90
N LEU A 79 13.30 9.76 13.29
CA LEU A 79 14.01 10.79 12.55
C LEU A 79 15.02 11.50 13.45
N ALA A 80 14.60 11.98 14.62
CA ALA A 80 15.48 12.63 15.57
C ALA A 80 16.64 11.72 16.03
N ALA A 81 16.37 10.43 16.25
CA ALA A 81 17.40 9.45 16.60
C ALA A 81 18.40 9.24 15.44
N ALA A 82 17.92 9.11 14.20
CA ALA A 82 18.75 8.94 13.00
C ALA A 82 19.64 10.19 12.75
N ILE A 83 19.10 11.39 12.92
CA ILE A 83 19.88 12.65 12.84
C ILE A 83 20.97 12.69 13.92
N LYS A 84 20.63 12.29 15.15
CA LYS A 84 21.56 12.33 16.30
C LYS A 84 22.69 11.30 16.17
N SER A 85 22.43 10.11 15.62
CA SER A 85 23.44 9.08 15.42
C SER A 85 24.41 9.37 14.28
N GLY A 86 24.11 10.34 13.40
CA GLY A 86 24.89 10.58 12.18
C GLY A 86 24.87 9.41 11.20
N GLU A 87 24.13 8.37 11.50
CA GLU A 87 23.93 7.19 10.64
C GLU A 87 23.04 7.54 9.46
N ILE A 88 23.68 8.07 8.45
CA ILE A 88 23.09 8.24 7.15
C ILE A 88 23.28 6.93 6.45
N GLY A 89 22.19 6.22 6.30
CA GLY A 89 22.20 4.88 5.78
C GLY A 89 21.68 4.79 4.36
N LEU A 90 22.18 3.81 3.63
CA LEU A 90 21.61 3.36 2.39
C LEU A 90 20.23 2.72 2.68
N LEU A 91 19.15 3.32 2.18
CA LEU A 91 17.82 2.72 2.14
C LEU A 91 17.74 1.78 0.93
N LYS A 92 17.49 0.50 1.15
CA LYS A 92 17.27 -0.48 0.10
C LYS A 92 15.78 -0.81 0.02
N LEU A 93 15.09 -0.26 -0.98
CA LEU A 93 13.65 -0.39 -1.19
C LEU A 93 13.38 -1.19 -2.47
N ALA A 94 12.70 -2.32 -2.34
CA ALA A 94 12.21 -3.09 -3.47
C ALA A 94 10.81 -2.62 -3.88
N LEU A 95 10.56 -2.54 -5.18
CA LEU A 95 9.28 -2.15 -5.74
C LEU A 95 8.80 -3.17 -6.75
N SER A 96 7.54 -3.56 -6.69
CA SER A 96 6.93 -4.31 -7.77
C SER A 96 7.02 -3.56 -9.10
N ARG A 97 7.23 -4.29 -10.17
CA ARG A 97 7.22 -3.72 -11.53
C ARG A 97 5.87 -3.09 -11.88
N ALA A 98 4.79 -3.55 -11.25
CA ALA A 98 3.44 -3.05 -11.44
C ALA A 98 3.10 -1.81 -10.57
N ILE A 99 4.04 -1.29 -9.78
CA ILE A 99 3.87 -0.07 -8.98
C ILE A 99 4.48 1.12 -9.72
N ASN A 100 3.65 2.13 -9.98
CA ASN A 100 4.12 3.39 -10.54
C ASN A 100 4.98 4.14 -9.51
N LEU A 101 6.18 4.57 -9.93
CA LEU A 101 7.10 5.30 -9.06
C LEU A 101 6.56 6.69 -8.68
N ASP A 102 5.72 7.29 -9.51
CA ASP A 102 5.14 8.61 -9.27
C ASP A 102 4.38 8.66 -7.94
N LEU A 103 3.76 7.55 -7.53
CA LEU A 103 3.11 7.41 -6.21
C LEU A 103 4.07 7.62 -5.04
N LEU A 104 5.34 7.27 -5.22
CA LEU A 104 6.36 7.35 -4.16
C LEU A 104 7.20 8.62 -4.24
N THR A 105 7.21 9.29 -5.39
CA THR A 105 8.06 10.47 -5.63
C THR A 105 7.86 11.57 -4.59
N PRO A 106 6.63 11.95 -4.18
CA PRO A 106 6.44 12.95 -3.14
C PRO A 106 7.06 12.53 -1.79
N HIS A 107 6.91 11.26 -1.42
CA HIS A 107 7.45 10.71 -0.17
C HIS A 107 8.97 10.59 -0.20
N LEU A 108 9.54 10.23 -1.36
CA LEU A 108 10.99 10.21 -1.56
C LEU A 108 11.59 11.63 -1.51
N ALA A 109 10.91 12.61 -2.08
CA ALA A 109 11.32 14.01 -2.01
C ALA A 109 11.30 14.52 -0.56
N GLU A 110 10.26 14.20 0.20
CA GLU A 110 10.20 14.52 1.63
C GLU A 110 11.32 13.82 2.41
N LEU A 111 11.55 12.55 2.14
CA LEU A 111 12.63 11.79 2.75
C LEU A 111 14.00 12.45 2.50
N THR A 112 14.31 12.84 1.26
CA THR A 112 15.56 13.50 0.89
C THR A 112 15.72 14.86 1.57
N ARG A 113 14.61 15.59 1.75
CA ARG A 113 14.61 16.86 2.48
C ARG A 113 14.89 16.68 3.98
N LEU A 114 14.34 15.61 4.59
CA LEU A 114 14.51 15.30 6.01
C LEU A 114 15.89 14.70 6.30
N PHE A 115 16.45 13.97 5.37
CA PHE A 115 17.73 13.26 5.47
C PHE A 115 18.67 13.70 4.34
N SER A 116 19.40 14.78 4.54
CA SER A 116 20.24 15.42 3.51
C SER A 116 21.34 14.54 2.89
N ARG A 117 21.61 13.37 3.46
CA ARG A 117 22.64 12.42 2.99
C ARG A 117 22.11 11.00 2.83
N ILE A 118 20.79 10.80 2.74
CA ILE A 118 20.25 9.46 2.50
C ILE A 118 20.60 9.00 1.09
N GLU A 119 21.12 7.81 0.98
CA GLU A 119 21.21 7.10 -0.30
C GLU A 119 20.02 6.15 -0.42
N VAL A 120 19.34 6.19 -1.56
CA VAL A 120 18.21 5.31 -1.83
C VAL A 120 18.54 4.39 -2.99
N LYS A 121 18.57 3.08 -2.72
CA LYS A 121 18.68 2.06 -3.75
C LYS A 121 17.30 1.48 -4.04
N LEU A 122 16.76 1.79 -5.23
CA LEU A 122 15.49 1.24 -5.71
C LEU A 122 15.75 -0.02 -6.52
N LEU A 123 15.11 -1.12 -6.15
CA LEU A 123 15.20 -2.41 -6.81
C LEU A 123 13.82 -2.76 -7.37
N ARG A 124 13.75 -3.09 -8.66
CA ARG A 124 12.50 -3.50 -9.32
C ARG A 124 12.45 -5.01 -9.48
N GLY A 125 11.28 -5.60 -9.21
CA GLY A 125 11.11 -7.05 -9.39
C GLY A 125 9.65 -7.48 -9.51
N THR A 126 9.44 -8.71 -9.92
CA THR A 126 8.19 -9.46 -9.76
C THR A 126 8.03 -9.88 -8.30
N ALA A 127 6.86 -10.39 -7.90
CA ALA A 127 6.63 -10.82 -6.52
C ALA A 127 7.67 -11.85 -6.02
N PRO A 128 8.02 -12.92 -6.76
CA PRO A 128 9.06 -13.85 -6.34
C PRO A 128 10.44 -13.22 -6.20
N GLU A 129 10.83 -12.33 -7.14
CA GLU A 129 12.11 -11.61 -7.09
C GLU A 129 12.18 -10.71 -5.85
N ILE A 130 11.12 -9.98 -5.53
CA ILE A 130 11.03 -9.12 -4.32
C ILE A 130 11.16 -9.95 -3.04
N VAL A 131 10.47 -11.09 -2.97
CA VAL A 131 10.60 -12.02 -1.83
C VAL A 131 12.04 -12.50 -1.70
N GLY A 132 12.72 -12.80 -2.81
CA GLY A 132 14.16 -13.14 -2.83
C GLY A 132 15.04 -12.02 -2.26
N LEU A 133 14.85 -10.78 -2.70
CA LEU A 133 15.57 -9.59 -2.22
C LEU A 133 15.35 -9.33 -0.72
N LEU A 134 14.13 -9.54 -0.22
CA LEU A 134 13.84 -9.45 1.20
C LEU A 134 14.49 -10.58 2.00
N LYS A 135 14.47 -11.82 1.49
CA LYS A 135 15.12 -12.98 2.14
C LYS A 135 16.62 -12.80 2.25
N SER A 136 17.28 -12.40 1.18
CA SER A 136 18.74 -12.18 1.15
C SER A 136 19.20 -10.95 1.94
N GLY A 137 18.29 -10.00 2.24
CA GLY A 137 18.64 -8.71 2.87
C GLY A 137 19.17 -7.68 1.87
N GLU A 138 19.05 -7.95 0.57
CA GLU A 138 19.33 -6.96 -0.46
C GLU A 138 18.29 -5.84 -0.51
N ALA A 139 17.09 -6.10 0.01
CA ALA A 139 16.09 -5.08 0.34
C ALA A 139 15.67 -5.19 1.81
N GLU A 140 15.43 -4.05 2.46
CA GLU A 140 14.94 -3.98 3.84
C GLU A 140 13.43 -3.79 3.88
N LEU A 141 12.90 -3.05 2.91
CA LEU A 141 11.48 -2.76 2.71
C LEU A 141 11.09 -3.11 1.28
N ALA A 142 9.83 -3.44 1.09
CA ALA A 142 9.29 -3.62 -0.25
C ALA A 142 7.88 -3.02 -0.36
N ILE A 143 7.50 -2.59 -1.58
CA ILE A 143 6.15 -2.14 -1.91
C ILE A 143 5.66 -2.94 -3.11
N GLY A 144 4.47 -3.50 -2.98
CA GLY A 144 3.83 -4.31 -4.01
C GLY A 144 2.41 -4.66 -3.60
N ALA A 145 1.69 -5.31 -4.48
CA ALA A 145 0.40 -5.86 -4.14
C ALA A 145 0.59 -7.17 -3.34
N GLU A 146 0.15 -8.30 -3.84
CA GLU A 146 0.40 -9.58 -3.18
C GLU A 146 1.77 -10.14 -3.56
N LEU A 147 2.64 -10.36 -2.56
CA LEU A 147 3.96 -10.98 -2.79
C LEU A 147 3.91 -12.51 -2.74
N GLY A 148 2.71 -13.09 -2.72
CA GLY A 148 2.48 -14.54 -2.67
C GLY A 148 2.33 -15.08 -1.25
N GLU A 149 1.63 -16.20 -1.15
CA GLU A 149 1.49 -16.99 0.08
C GLU A 149 2.73 -17.86 0.28
N GLY A 150 3.16 -18.03 1.51
CA GLY A 150 4.15 -19.06 1.89
C GLY A 150 5.40 -18.56 2.62
N TRP A 151 5.55 -17.29 2.88
CA TRP A 151 6.58 -16.82 3.78
C TRP A 151 5.99 -16.09 4.99
N GLU A 152 5.76 -16.82 6.08
CA GLU A 152 5.15 -16.35 7.33
C GLU A 152 5.94 -15.22 8.03
N ARG A 153 7.18 -14.95 7.59
CA ARG A 153 8.04 -13.91 8.17
C ARG A 153 7.89 -12.54 7.51
N LEU A 154 6.82 -12.29 6.77
CA LEU A 154 6.53 -10.97 6.21
C LEU A 154 5.53 -10.22 7.09
N ASP A 155 5.99 -9.15 7.71
CA ASP A 155 5.09 -8.09 8.19
C ASP A 155 4.57 -7.32 6.97
N ARG A 156 3.26 -7.05 6.91
CA ARG A 156 2.65 -6.25 5.86
C ARG A 156 1.72 -5.19 6.43
N TRP A 157 1.75 -4.01 5.84
CA TRP A 157 0.86 -2.89 6.18
C TRP A 157 0.19 -2.38 4.91
N PRO A 158 -1.16 -2.29 4.87
CA PRO A 158 -1.84 -1.74 3.72
C PRO A 158 -1.51 -0.25 3.61
N LEU A 159 -1.20 0.21 2.40
CA LEU A 159 -1.00 1.60 2.05
C LEU A 159 -2.28 2.16 1.43
N PHE A 160 -2.72 1.59 0.32
CA PHE A 160 -3.96 1.97 -0.36
C PHE A 160 -4.57 0.78 -1.12
N ALA A 161 -5.84 0.94 -1.49
CA ALA A 161 -6.54 0.01 -2.38
C ALA A 161 -6.98 0.75 -3.64
N GLU A 162 -6.94 0.07 -4.78
CA GLU A 162 -7.31 0.65 -6.07
C GLU A 162 -8.02 -0.36 -6.96
N GLU A 163 -8.77 0.17 -7.90
CA GLU A 163 -9.49 -0.58 -8.93
C GLU A 163 -8.66 -0.67 -10.21
N PHE A 164 -9.01 -1.62 -11.05
CA PHE A 164 -8.48 -1.75 -12.39
C PHE A 164 -9.45 -1.13 -13.40
N GLY A 165 -8.90 -0.68 -14.53
CA GLY A 165 -9.66 -0.18 -15.67
C GLY A 165 -8.96 -0.52 -16.97
N LEU A 166 -9.67 -0.34 -18.06
CA LEU A 166 -9.14 -0.50 -19.41
C LEU A 166 -8.37 0.76 -19.81
N MET A 167 -7.14 0.60 -20.25
CA MET A 167 -6.32 1.67 -20.81
C MET A 167 -6.16 1.45 -22.32
N LEU A 168 -6.34 2.52 -23.08
CA LEU A 168 -6.31 2.52 -24.54
C LEU A 168 -5.86 3.89 -25.06
N ASN A 169 -5.53 3.95 -26.35
CA ASN A 169 -5.19 5.21 -27.01
C ASN A 169 -6.39 6.18 -26.96
N ALA A 170 -6.14 7.47 -26.73
CA ALA A 170 -7.20 8.48 -26.68
C ALA A 170 -7.96 8.66 -28.01
N LYS A 171 -7.37 8.20 -29.14
CA LYS A 171 -8.00 8.19 -30.47
C LYS A 171 -8.76 6.89 -30.77
N HIS A 172 -8.66 5.89 -29.90
CA HIS A 172 -9.35 4.62 -30.07
C HIS A 172 -10.89 4.85 -30.10
N PRO A 173 -11.66 4.11 -30.92
CA PRO A 173 -13.12 4.31 -31.01
C PRO A 173 -13.85 4.23 -29.66
N LEU A 174 -13.38 3.35 -28.76
CA LEU A 174 -13.95 3.19 -27.41
C LEU A 174 -13.60 4.35 -26.48
N ALA A 175 -12.61 5.18 -26.78
CA ALA A 175 -12.17 6.28 -25.90
C ALA A 175 -13.22 7.37 -25.70
N SER A 176 -14.23 7.46 -26.58
CA SER A 176 -15.34 8.41 -26.45
C SER A 176 -16.39 8.00 -25.40
N ARG A 177 -16.32 6.77 -24.91
CA ARG A 177 -17.25 6.23 -23.90
C ARG A 177 -16.95 6.77 -22.50
N SER A 178 -17.95 6.69 -21.61
CA SER A 178 -17.78 6.91 -20.17
C SER A 178 -17.37 5.62 -19.44
N ASP A 179 -17.77 4.48 -19.98
CA ASP A 179 -17.51 3.13 -19.52
C ASP A 179 -17.57 2.16 -20.71
N ILE A 180 -17.01 0.97 -20.56
CA ILE A 180 -16.89 -0.05 -21.59
C ILE A 180 -17.70 -1.28 -21.17
N ASP A 181 -18.52 -1.81 -22.09
CA ASP A 181 -19.08 -3.17 -21.94
C ASP A 181 -18.00 -4.19 -22.30
N ILE A 182 -17.81 -5.19 -21.44
CA ILE A 182 -16.80 -6.24 -21.66
C ILE A 182 -16.96 -6.94 -23.01
N ASN A 183 -18.17 -7.08 -23.52
CA ASN A 183 -18.46 -7.70 -24.81
C ASN A 183 -17.91 -6.90 -26.00
N GLU A 184 -17.69 -5.59 -25.85
CA GLU A 184 -17.09 -4.74 -26.88
C GLU A 184 -15.59 -5.06 -27.09
N LEU A 185 -14.97 -5.76 -26.13
CA LEU A 185 -13.55 -6.09 -26.14
C LEU A 185 -13.19 -7.41 -26.84
N ARG A 186 -14.17 -8.13 -27.39
CA ARG A 186 -13.97 -9.46 -28.00
C ARG A 186 -13.04 -9.47 -29.21
N ARG A 187 -12.85 -8.35 -29.88
CA ARG A 187 -12.02 -8.22 -31.09
C ARG A 187 -10.75 -7.42 -30.87
N GLU A 188 -10.53 -7.00 -29.64
CA GLU A 188 -9.40 -6.15 -29.29
C GLU A 188 -8.13 -6.98 -29.08
N ARG A 189 -7.00 -6.39 -29.43
CA ARG A 189 -5.70 -6.98 -29.17
C ARG A 189 -5.25 -6.62 -27.76
N TRP A 190 -4.86 -7.61 -26.98
CA TRP A 190 -4.49 -7.43 -25.58
C TRP A 190 -2.99 -7.22 -25.40
N LEU A 191 -2.62 -6.20 -24.61
CA LEU A 191 -1.27 -5.97 -24.11
C LEU A 191 -1.19 -6.56 -22.71
N ARG A 192 -0.64 -7.77 -22.60
CA ARG A 192 -0.67 -8.61 -21.39
C ARG A 192 0.49 -8.27 -20.46
N ARG A 193 0.20 -7.82 -19.26
CA ARG A 193 1.16 -7.37 -18.25
C ARG A 193 1.57 -8.55 -17.36
N ILE A 194 2.35 -9.49 -17.86
CA ILE A 194 2.76 -10.70 -17.13
C ILE A 194 3.58 -10.42 -15.86
N TYR A 195 4.09 -9.21 -15.69
CA TYR A 195 4.81 -8.76 -14.50
C TYR A 195 3.90 -8.26 -13.36
N CYS A 196 2.58 -8.14 -13.60
CA CYS A 196 1.61 -7.70 -12.62
C CYS A 196 1.17 -8.88 -11.75
N GLU A 197 1.10 -8.69 -10.45
CA GLU A 197 0.74 -9.73 -9.47
C GLU A 197 -0.69 -10.27 -9.71
N GLN A 198 -1.59 -9.42 -10.20
CA GLN A 198 -2.98 -9.80 -10.51
C GLN A 198 -3.18 -10.22 -11.96
N PHE A 199 -2.11 -10.48 -12.72
CA PHE A 199 -2.22 -10.80 -14.16
C PHE A 199 -3.15 -11.99 -14.42
N GLU A 200 -2.90 -13.12 -13.77
CA GLU A 200 -3.72 -14.33 -13.96
C GLU A 200 -5.17 -14.14 -13.55
N GLN A 201 -5.39 -13.44 -12.43
CA GLN A 201 -6.74 -13.13 -11.96
C GLN A 201 -7.48 -12.22 -12.95
N ALA A 202 -6.82 -11.19 -13.47
CA ALA A 202 -7.38 -10.28 -14.45
C ALA A 202 -7.74 -11.02 -15.75
N MET A 203 -6.83 -11.83 -16.28
CA MET A 203 -7.07 -12.57 -17.51
C MET A 203 -8.16 -13.64 -17.34
N SER A 204 -8.19 -14.33 -16.24
CA SER A 204 -9.25 -15.30 -15.91
C SER A 204 -10.63 -14.63 -15.84
N LEU A 205 -10.70 -13.46 -15.19
CA LEU A 205 -11.94 -12.69 -15.10
C LEU A 205 -12.44 -12.24 -16.47
N ILE A 206 -11.56 -11.76 -17.34
CA ILE A 206 -11.92 -11.32 -18.70
C ILE A 206 -12.36 -12.53 -19.56
N ARG A 207 -11.63 -13.65 -19.49
CA ARG A 207 -12.01 -14.90 -20.19
C ARG A 207 -13.37 -15.45 -19.76
N SER A 208 -13.78 -15.25 -18.51
CA SER A 208 -15.09 -15.69 -18.01
C SER A 208 -16.28 -15.00 -18.73
N HIS A 209 -16.01 -13.93 -19.47
CA HIS A 209 -16.97 -13.22 -20.31
C HIS A 209 -16.84 -13.55 -21.81
N ASP A 210 -16.24 -14.69 -22.16
CA ASP A 210 -16.03 -15.13 -23.55
C ASP A 210 -15.18 -14.15 -24.40
N VAL A 211 -14.24 -13.44 -23.76
CA VAL A 211 -13.28 -12.56 -24.42
C VAL A 211 -11.96 -13.29 -24.57
N ASP A 212 -11.47 -13.42 -25.80
CA ASP A 212 -10.15 -13.99 -26.09
C ASP A 212 -9.06 -12.98 -25.74
N VAL A 213 -8.25 -13.30 -24.75
CA VAL A 213 -7.11 -12.47 -24.30
C VAL A 213 -5.76 -13.03 -24.73
N ASP A 214 -5.74 -14.17 -25.45
CA ASP A 214 -4.50 -14.86 -25.77
C ASP A 214 -3.83 -14.28 -27.02
N GLN A 215 -4.57 -13.54 -27.82
CA GLN A 215 -4.03 -12.81 -28.96
C GLN A 215 -3.50 -11.44 -28.52
N GLY A 216 -2.18 -11.24 -28.62
CA GLY A 216 -1.57 -9.96 -28.29
C GLY A 216 -0.09 -10.07 -27.89
N TYR A 217 0.38 -9.06 -27.21
CA TYR A 217 1.77 -8.97 -26.76
C TYR A 217 1.90 -9.30 -25.28
N GLU A 218 2.92 -10.05 -24.91
CA GLU A 218 3.34 -10.23 -23.51
C GLU A 218 4.41 -9.21 -23.16
N LEU A 219 4.20 -8.48 -22.10
CA LEU A 219 5.05 -7.36 -21.71
C LEU A 219 5.61 -7.59 -20.31
N THR A 220 6.88 -7.24 -20.15
CA THR A 220 7.62 -7.32 -18.89
C THR A 220 7.94 -5.94 -18.29
N SER A 221 7.55 -4.87 -19.00
CA SER A 221 7.88 -3.49 -18.66
C SER A 221 6.67 -2.58 -18.82
N GLU A 222 6.45 -1.70 -17.84
CA GLU A 222 5.43 -0.65 -17.89
C GLU A 222 5.72 0.36 -19.00
N ARG A 223 6.98 0.66 -19.26
CA ARG A 223 7.38 1.58 -20.33
C ARG A 223 6.97 1.07 -21.71
N ASP A 224 7.20 -0.24 -21.96
CA ASP A 224 6.82 -0.85 -23.24
C ASP A 224 5.31 -0.87 -23.40
N LEU A 225 4.57 -1.12 -22.30
CA LEU A 225 3.12 -1.03 -22.30
C LEU A 225 2.64 0.35 -22.77
N ILE A 226 3.13 1.42 -22.15
CA ILE A 226 2.75 2.80 -22.48
C ILE A 226 3.06 3.09 -23.96
N SER A 227 4.26 2.73 -24.42
CA SER A 227 4.67 2.95 -25.83
C SER A 227 3.77 2.24 -26.83
N LEU A 228 3.35 0.99 -26.55
CA LEU A 228 2.47 0.23 -27.44
C LEU A 228 1.02 0.76 -27.40
N LEU A 229 0.54 1.21 -26.24
CA LEU A 229 -0.76 1.87 -26.12
C LEU A 229 -0.78 3.21 -26.89
N GLU A 230 0.28 4.01 -26.79
CA GLU A 230 0.40 5.27 -27.54
C GLU A 230 0.46 5.04 -29.06
N ALA A 231 1.01 3.91 -29.49
CA ALA A 231 1.03 3.50 -30.89
C ALA A 231 -0.28 2.84 -31.37
N ASP A 232 -1.30 2.76 -30.50
CA ASP A 232 -2.61 2.12 -30.77
C ASP A 232 -2.49 0.66 -31.23
N LEU A 233 -1.55 -0.07 -30.61
CA LEU A 233 -1.28 -1.48 -30.95
C LEU A 233 -2.08 -2.47 -30.09
N GLY A 234 -2.96 -1.99 -29.23
CA GLY A 234 -3.87 -2.79 -28.41
C GLY A 234 -4.36 -2.06 -27.19
N ILE A 235 -5.03 -2.80 -26.32
CA ILE A 235 -5.61 -2.34 -25.07
C ILE A 235 -5.01 -3.09 -23.88
N ALA A 236 -5.07 -2.51 -22.67
CA ALA A 236 -4.56 -3.15 -21.47
C ALA A 236 -5.49 -2.95 -20.28
N PHE A 237 -5.59 -3.97 -19.43
CA PHE A 237 -6.27 -3.86 -18.15
C PHE A 237 -5.24 -3.52 -17.06
N VAL A 238 -5.38 -2.33 -16.48
CA VAL A 238 -4.35 -1.72 -15.62
C VAL A 238 -4.93 -1.18 -14.33
N PRO A 239 -4.15 -1.13 -13.23
CA PRO A 239 -4.53 -0.42 -12.01
C PRO A 239 -4.73 1.07 -12.27
N ARG A 240 -5.59 1.70 -11.47
CA ARG A 240 -5.90 3.12 -11.61
C ARG A 240 -4.67 4.04 -11.47
N SER A 241 -3.69 3.64 -10.68
CA SER A 241 -2.44 4.38 -10.47
C SER A 241 -1.41 4.24 -11.60
N THR A 242 -1.70 3.46 -12.64
CA THR A 242 -0.82 3.38 -13.82
C THR A 242 -0.70 4.75 -14.47
N SER A 243 0.52 5.15 -14.84
CA SER A 243 0.76 6.42 -15.53
C SER A 243 -0.10 6.51 -16.79
N CYS A 244 -0.90 7.58 -16.89
CA CYS A 244 -1.83 7.78 -17.99
C CYS A 244 -1.56 9.15 -18.66
N PRO A 245 -0.63 9.22 -19.64
CA PRO A 245 -0.39 10.41 -20.43
C PRO A 245 -1.67 10.88 -21.14
N GLU A 246 -1.73 12.14 -21.56
CA GLU A 246 -2.87 12.72 -22.29
C GLU A 246 -3.20 11.98 -23.61
N THR A 247 -2.22 11.28 -24.18
CA THR A 247 -2.36 10.42 -25.35
C THR A 247 -3.13 9.13 -25.08
N LEU A 248 -3.34 8.80 -23.81
CA LEU A 248 -4.05 7.59 -23.37
C LEU A 248 -5.31 7.96 -22.57
N LYS A 249 -6.19 6.99 -22.42
CA LYS A 249 -7.39 7.12 -21.60
C LYS A 249 -7.59 5.84 -20.80
N GLN A 250 -7.99 5.98 -19.55
CA GLN A 250 -8.36 4.86 -18.69
C GLN A 250 -9.86 4.94 -18.38
N LEU A 251 -10.57 3.85 -18.64
CA LEU A 251 -12.02 3.76 -18.54
C LEU A 251 -12.43 2.55 -17.67
N PRO A 252 -13.50 2.67 -16.88
CA PRO A 252 -14.06 1.53 -16.17
C PRO A 252 -14.67 0.52 -17.15
N VAL A 253 -14.61 -0.78 -16.81
CA VAL A 253 -15.23 -1.86 -17.57
C VAL A 253 -16.39 -2.42 -16.76
N LYS A 254 -17.60 -2.38 -17.33
CA LYS A 254 -18.80 -2.94 -16.70
C LYS A 254 -18.70 -4.46 -16.56
N GLY A 255 -19.10 -4.96 -15.41
CA GLY A 255 -19.09 -6.40 -15.12
C GLY A 255 -17.71 -6.97 -14.76
N VAL A 256 -16.66 -6.14 -14.79
CA VAL A 256 -15.29 -6.55 -14.44
C VAL A 256 -14.83 -5.75 -13.23
N GLU A 257 -15.01 -6.31 -12.05
CA GLU A 257 -14.55 -5.71 -10.80
C GLU A 257 -13.28 -6.42 -10.33
N LEU A 258 -12.15 -5.78 -10.51
CA LEU A 258 -10.87 -6.23 -9.97
C LEU A 258 -10.28 -5.11 -9.13
N ARG A 259 -9.88 -5.46 -7.93
CA ARG A 259 -9.22 -4.57 -6.97
C ARG A 259 -7.92 -5.17 -6.51
N ARG A 260 -6.98 -4.33 -6.16
CA ARG A 260 -5.79 -4.73 -5.42
C ARG A 260 -5.57 -3.83 -4.22
N THR A 261 -4.94 -4.36 -3.18
CA THR A 261 -4.37 -3.57 -2.10
C THR A 261 -2.85 -3.57 -2.25
N VAL A 262 -2.26 -2.39 -2.23
CA VAL A 262 -0.81 -2.21 -2.21
C VAL A 262 -0.35 -2.18 -0.77
N TYR A 263 0.67 -2.94 -0.47
CA TYR A 263 1.24 -3.08 0.87
C TYR A 263 2.69 -2.63 0.92
N LEU A 264 3.07 -2.13 2.07
CA LEU A 264 4.46 -2.02 2.49
C LEU A 264 4.83 -3.30 3.24
N TYR A 265 5.98 -3.88 2.89
CA TYR A 265 6.47 -5.13 3.47
C TYR A 265 7.80 -4.94 4.17
N SER A 266 8.04 -5.74 5.20
CA SER A 266 9.36 -5.95 5.78
C SER A 266 9.48 -7.33 6.40
N VAL A 267 10.70 -7.75 6.72
CA VAL A 267 10.94 -9.06 7.36
C VAL A 267 10.70 -8.96 8.86
N ALA A 268 9.80 -9.80 9.39
CA ALA A 268 9.49 -9.90 10.80
C ALA A 268 10.73 -10.29 11.63
N GLY A 269 10.97 -9.58 12.73
CA GLY A 269 12.09 -9.84 13.65
C GLY A 269 13.48 -9.46 13.11
N ARG A 270 13.61 -8.95 11.89
CA ARG A 270 14.90 -8.45 11.38
C ARG A 270 15.13 -7.02 11.86
N GLN A 271 16.35 -6.77 12.36
CA GLN A 271 16.77 -5.41 12.71
C GLN A 271 16.83 -4.57 11.43
N ARG A 272 16.19 -3.42 11.43
CA ARG A 272 16.15 -2.46 10.33
C ARG A 272 17.14 -1.33 10.60
N THR A 273 17.71 -0.77 9.54
CA THR A 273 18.48 0.49 9.68
C THR A 273 17.57 1.61 10.19
N ALA A 274 18.18 2.67 10.72
CA ALA A 274 17.45 3.84 11.18
C ALA A 274 16.67 4.48 10.01
N ALA A 275 17.26 4.52 8.80
CA ALA A 275 16.62 5.00 7.58
C ALA A 275 15.40 4.15 7.21
N ALA A 276 15.52 2.83 7.14
CA ALA A 276 14.40 1.93 6.83
C ALA A 276 13.28 2.04 7.87
N SER A 277 13.62 2.17 9.16
CA SER A 277 12.64 2.36 10.24
C SER A 277 11.89 3.68 10.12
N ALA A 278 12.56 4.76 9.75
CA ALA A 278 11.96 6.07 9.55
C ALA A 278 11.02 6.05 8.33
N VAL A 279 11.48 5.51 7.19
CA VAL A 279 10.69 5.38 5.96
C VAL A 279 9.47 4.52 6.17
N LEU A 280 9.60 3.36 6.83
CA LEU A 280 8.46 2.50 7.14
C LEU A 280 7.37 3.27 7.91
N LYS A 281 7.75 4.08 8.88
CA LYS A 281 6.80 4.86 9.68
C LYS A 281 6.21 6.02 8.87
N MET A 282 7.01 6.69 8.05
CA MET A 282 6.57 7.78 7.17
C MET A 282 5.53 7.28 6.16
N LEU A 283 5.83 6.20 5.44
CA LEU A 283 4.94 5.64 4.43
C LEU A 283 3.64 5.08 5.03
N ARG A 284 3.69 4.56 6.26
CA ARG A 284 2.48 4.11 6.97
C ARG A 284 1.60 5.25 7.47
N ALA A 285 2.18 6.42 7.71
CA ALA A 285 1.48 7.63 8.15
C ALA A 285 1.04 8.52 6.99
N ALA A 286 1.55 8.28 5.78
CA ALA A 286 1.24 9.05 4.60
C ALA A 286 -0.23 8.90 4.19
N ASP A 287 -0.78 9.96 3.62
CA ASP A 287 -2.05 9.92 2.89
C ASP A 287 -1.77 9.46 1.47
N TRP A 288 -2.41 8.38 1.06
CA TRP A 288 -2.27 7.77 -0.25
C TRP A 288 -3.48 8.02 -1.18
N ASN A 289 -4.40 8.94 -0.76
CA ASN A 289 -5.58 9.32 -1.54
C ASN A 289 -5.28 10.37 -2.61
#